data_dc4e6215dd5e9b6c4d046844f873e9dd
#
_entry.id   dc4e6215dd5e9b6c4d046844f873e9dd
#
_cell.length_a   1.000
_cell.length_b   1.000
_cell.length_c   1.000
_cell.angle_alpha   90.00
_cell.angle_beta   90.00
_cell.angle_gamma   90.00
#
_symmetry.space_group_name_H-M   'P 1'
#
loop_
_entity.id
_entity.type
_entity.pdbx_description
1 polymer ?
#
loop_
_entity_poly.entity_id
_entity_poly.type
_entity_poly.pdbx_seq_one_letter_code
_entity_poly.pdbx_strand_id
1 'polypeptide(L)'
;GPMMGSFDAGYGTWYLEDMVGKKKAKEIWFNNPKMKARDALALGLINRVVPDDQLKQETRTFALETAERGPFALASVKAAFNARHGGVSGLARMAHDLLLRSYMESDESHELSEAFGAKRKANPAKFGK
;
A
#
# COMPACT_ATOMS: atom_id res chain seq x y z
N GLY A 1 -5.05 23.23 3.44
CA GLY A 1 -4.30 23.27 4.69
C GLY A 1 -4.31 24.66 5.36
N PRO A 2 -3.17 25.17 5.82
CA PRO A 2 -3.08 26.38 6.63
C PRO A 2 -3.74 27.61 6.00
N MET A 3 -3.65 27.76 4.70
CA MET A 3 -4.28 28.86 3.94
C MET A 3 -5.81 28.87 4.01
N MET A 4 -6.40 27.70 4.29
CA MET A 4 -7.86 27.50 4.42
C MET A 4 -8.32 27.42 5.87
N GLY A 5 -7.47 27.79 6.83
CA GLY A 5 -7.77 27.66 8.27
C GLY A 5 -7.85 26.22 8.77
N SER A 6 -7.20 25.28 8.06
CA SER A 6 -7.18 23.86 8.39
C SER A 6 -5.74 23.32 8.38
N PHE A 7 -5.56 22.10 8.86
CA PHE A 7 -4.30 21.36 8.76
C PHE A 7 -4.59 19.89 8.41
N ASP A 8 -3.57 19.21 7.88
CA ASP A 8 -3.68 17.78 7.61
C ASP A 8 -3.48 16.98 8.90
N ALA A 9 -4.54 16.30 9.33
CA ALA A 9 -4.50 15.39 10.47
C ALA A 9 -4.28 13.93 10.06
N GLY A 10 -4.13 13.67 8.75
CA GLY A 10 -3.91 12.34 8.19
C GLY A 10 -2.44 12.09 7.86
N TYR A 11 -2.22 11.15 6.96
CA TYR A 11 -0.88 10.72 6.55
C TYR A 11 -0.28 11.55 5.41
N GLY A 12 -0.99 12.56 4.89
CA GLY A 12 -0.58 13.33 3.72
C GLY A 12 0.76 14.04 3.88
N THR A 13 1.07 14.54 5.09
CA THR A 13 2.36 15.17 5.38
C THR A 13 3.52 14.19 5.25
N TRP A 14 3.38 12.96 5.75
CA TRP A 14 4.43 11.94 5.68
C TRP A 14 4.64 11.42 4.25
N TYR A 15 3.56 11.10 3.57
CA TYR A 15 3.64 10.64 2.18
C TYR A 15 4.23 11.70 1.25
N LEU A 16 3.90 12.97 1.46
CA LEU A 16 4.48 14.04 0.68
C LEU A 16 5.99 14.19 0.95
N GLU A 17 6.40 14.09 2.24
CA GLU A 17 7.81 14.13 2.61
C GLU A 17 8.61 13.00 1.95
N ASP A 18 8.06 11.79 1.91
CA ASP A 18 8.71 10.65 1.26
C ASP A 18 8.90 10.84 -0.25
N MET A 19 7.95 11.51 -0.91
CA MET A 19 8.02 11.74 -2.36
C MET A 19 8.95 12.87 -2.76
N VAL A 20 8.95 13.99 -2.03
CA VAL A 20 9.63 15.22 -2.46
C VAL A 20 10.71 15.69 -1.49
N GLY A 21 10.89 15.00 -0.38
CA GLY A 21 11.78 15.38 0.71
C GLY A 21 11.22 16.48 1.60
N LYS A 22 11.73 16.53 2.82
CA LYS A 22 11.20 17.37 3.92
C LYS A 22 11.08 18.86 3.60
N LYS A 23 12.09 19.43 2.94
CA LYS A 23 12.10 20.88 2.63
C LYS A 23 11.00 21.25 1.64
N LYS A 24 10.89 20.48 0.55
CA LYS A 24 9.89 20.73 -0.49
C LYS A 24 8.48 20.41 0.01
N ALA A 25 8.31 19.37 0.81
CA ALA A 25 7.04 19.06 1.44
C ALA A 25 6.55 20.22 2.33
N LYS A 26 7.43 20.80 3.17
CA LYS A 26 7.10 21.97 4.00
C LYS A 26 6.74 23.20 3.16
N GLU A 27 7.48 23.48 2.10
CA GLU A 27 7.17 24.58 1.18
C GLU A 27 5.77 24.40 0.57
N ILE A 28 5.45 23.20 0.09
CA ILE A 28 4.13 22.89 -0.47
C ILE A 28 3.02 23.06 0.57
N TRP A 29 3.20 22.51 1.76
CA TRP A 29 2.19 22.58 2.83
C TRP A 29 1.99 23.98 3.37
N PHE A 30 3.04 24.76 3.55
CA PHE A 30 2.98 26.08 4.18
C PHE A 30 2.53 27.17 3.20
N ASN A 31 3.04 27.12 1.98
CA ASN A 31 2.84 28.18 0.98
C ASN A 31 1.77 27.86 -0.06
N ASN A 32 1.36 26.58 -0.15
CA ASN A 32 0.35 26.13 -1.12
C ASN A 32 0.58 26.67 -2.54
N PRO A 33 1.76 26.48 -3.15
CA PRO A 33 2.09 27.04 -4.44
C PRO A 33 1.21 26.43 -5.54
N LYS A 34 0.80 27.25 -6.50
CA LYS A 34 0.16 26.75 -7.73
C LYS A 34 1.22 26.02 -8.55
N MET A 35 1.15 24.71 -8.58
CA MET A 35 2.11 23.86 -9.26
C MET A 35 1.59 23.45 -10.64
N LYS A 36 2.42 23.58 -11.67
CA LYS A 36 2.12 23.06 -13.01
C LYS A 36 2.38 21.55 -13.06
N ALA A 37 1.70 20.84 -13.96
CA ALA A 37 1.85 19.40 -14.11
C ALA A 37 3.32 18.97 -14.37
N ARG A 38 4.07 19.74 -15.17
CA ARG A 38 5.50 19.46 -15.43
C ARG A 38 6.37 19.58 -14.19
N ASP A 39 6.06 20.54 -13.31
CA ASP A 39 6.79 20.71 -12.05
C ASP A 39 6.48 19.57 -11.08
N ALA A 40 5.22 19.14 -11.04
CA ALA A 40 4.79 17.98 -10.25
C ALA A 40 5.45 16.68 -10.74
N LEU A 41 5.61 16.50 -12.06
CA LEU A 41 6.34 15.38 -12.64
C LEU A 41 7.82 15.42 -12.24
N ALA A 42 8.47 16.58 -12.36
CA ALA A 42 9.88 16.75 -12.00
C ALA A 42 10.14 16.47 -10.50
N LEU A 43 9.16 16.69 -9.64
CA LEU A 43 9.22 16.39 -8.21
C LEU A 43 8.84 14.93 -7.88
N GLY A 44 8.39 14.14 -8.84
CA GLY A 44 7.93 12.77 -8.59
C GLY A 44 6.54 12.66 -7.94
N LEU A 45 5.76 13.74 -7.91
CA LEU A 45 4.40 13.75 -7.37
C LEU A 45 3.39 13.05 -8.27
N ILE A 46 3.65 13.03 -9.57
CA ILE A 46 2.85 12.35 -10.58
C ILE A 46 3.73 11.53 -11.50
N ASN A 47 3.17 10.50 -12.13
CA ASN A 47 3.92 9.56 -12.95
C ASN A 47 4.09 10.01 -14.39
N ARG A 48 3.11 10.75 -14.94
CA ARG A 48 3.08 11.17 -16.36
C ARG A 48 2.39 12.51 -16.51
N VAL A 49 2.69 13.20 -17.58
CA VAL A 49 1.96 14.38 -18.07
C VAL A 49 1.52 14.08 -19.50
N VAL A 50 0.25 14.22 -19.76
CA VAL A 50 -0.37 13.99 -21.07
C VAL A 50 -1.28 15.17 -21.43
N PRO A 51 -1.66 15.36 -22.69
CA PRO A 51 -2.70 16.32 -23.07
C PRO A 51 -4.01 16.07 -22.34
N ASP A 52 -4.75 17.13 -22.00
CA ASP A 52 -5.98 17.05 -21.20
C ASP A 52 -7.04 16.13 -21.82
N ASP A 53 -7.17 16.16 -23.14
CA ASP A 53 -8.10 15.33 -23.91
C ASP A 53 -7.72 13.83 -23.91
N GLN A 54 -6.47 13.50 -23.63
CA GLN A 54 -5.96 12.13 -23.57
C GLN A 54 -5.92 11.58 -22.14
N LEU A 55 -6.05 12.41 -21.12
CA LEU A 55 -5.85 12.01 -19.72
C LEU A 55 -6.70 10.80 -19.32
N LYS A 56 -7.97 10.80 -19.69
CA LYS A 56 -8.91 9.71 -19.34
C LYS A 56 -8.50 8.38 -19.99
N GLN A 57 -8.13 8.43 -21.26
CA GLN A 57 -7.73 7.25 -22.02
C GLN A 57 -6.40 6.69 -21.50
N GLU A 58 -5.40 7.54 -21.31
CA GLU A 58 -4.08 7.14 -20.78
C GLU A 58 -4.18 6.56 -19.36
N THR A 59 -4.99 7.18 -18.50
CA THR A 59 -5.24 6.65 -17.14
C THR A 59 -5.87 5.26 -17.19
N ARG A 60 -6.87 5.07 -18.07
CA ARG A 60 -7.52 3.77 -18.24
C ARG A 60 -6.55 2.71 -18.75
N THR A 61 -5.75 3.03 -19.75
CA THR A 61 -4.73 2.12 -20.29
C THR A 61 -3.75 1.68 -19.22
N PHE A 62 -3.20 2.64 -18.47
CA PHE A 62 -2.27 2.35 -17.37
C PHE A 62 -2.91 1.49 -16.26
N ALA A 63 -4.18 1.76 -15.93
CA ALA A 63 -4.90 0.95 -14.95
C ALA A 63 -5.14 -0.49 -15.42
N LEU A 64 -5.48 -0.68 -16.71
CA LEU A 64 -5.67 -2.01 -17.30
C LEU A 64 -4.36 -2.80 -17.34
N GLU A 65 -3.26 -2.18 -17.76
CA GLU A 65 -1.92 -2.79 -17.73
C GLU A 65 -1.55 -3.27 -16.30
N THR A 66 -1.92 -2.48 -15.29
CA THR A 66 -1.71 -2.86 -13.89
C THR A 66 -2.61 -4.02 -13.48
N ALA A 67 -3.86 -4.02 -13.94
CA ALA A 67 -4.83 -5.09 -13.64
C ALA A 67 -4.46 -6.46 -14.23
N GLU A 68 -3.58 -6.49 -15.25
CA GLU A 68 -3.03 -7.75 -15.78
C GLU A 68 -2.06 -8.44 -14.82
N ARG A 69 -1.64 -7.77 -13.76
CA ARG A 69 -0.75 -8.34 -12.75
C ARG A 69 -1.54 -9.19 -11.74
N GLY A 70 -0.87 -10.16 -11.11
CA GLY A 70 -1.50 -11.01 -10.11
C GLY A 70 -2.05 -10.20 -8.94
N PRO A 71 -3.34 -10.30 -8.60
CA PRO A 71 -3.96 -9.47 -7.57
C PRO A 71 -3.35 -9.68 -6.18
N PHE A 72 -2.94 -10.89 -5.85
CA PHE A 72 -2.25 -11.18 -4.58
C PHE A 72 -0.88 -10.51 -4.53
N ALA A 73 -0.10 -10.56 -5.61
CA ALA A 73 1.19 -9.90 -5.69
C ALA A 73 1.05 -8.37 -5.54
N LEU A 74 0.07 -7.75 -6.21
CA LEU A 74 -0.22 -6.33 -6.07
C LEU A 74 -0.62 -5.95 -4.63
N ALA A 75 -1.48 -6.75 -4.00
CA ALA A 75 -1.88 -6.55 -2.61
C ALA A 75 -0.68 -6.64 -1.66
N SER A 76 0.20 -7.62 -1.87
CA SER A 76 1.41 -7.82 -1.07
C SER A 76 2.39 -6.65 -1.18
N VAL A 77 2.67 -6.20 -2.40
CA VAL A 77 3.53 -5.03 -2.64
C VAL A 77 2.93 -3.77 -2.01
N LYS A 78 1.63 -3.53 -2.17
CA LYS A 78 0.94 -2.40 -1.56
C LYS A 78 1.00 -2.44 -0.02
N ALA A 79 0.80 -3.63 0.56
CA ALA A 79 0.92 -3.83 2.00
C ALA A 79 2.34 -3.55 2.50
N ALA A 80 3.38 -3.98 1.77
CA ALA A 80 4.78 -3.73 2.11
C ALA A 80 5.12 -2.23 2.12
N PHE A 81 4.65 -1.46 1.11
CA PHE A 81 4.80 0.00 1.10
C PHE A 81 4.12 0.66 2.31
N ASN A 82 2.91 0.24 2.65
CA ASN A 82 2.14 0.81 3.74
C ASN A 82 2.71 0.42 5.12
N ALA A 83 3.29 -0.76 5.26
CA ALA A 83 3.85 -1.25 6.53
C ALA A 83 4.97 -0.35 7.07
N ARG A 84 5.75 0.27 6.18
CA ARG A 84 6.82 1.20 6.56
C ARG A 84 6.33 2.34 7.46
N HIS A 85 5.16 2.89 7.17
CA HIS A 85 4.59 4.02 7.92
C HIS A 85 3.79 3.58 9.14
N GLY A 86 3.32 2.34 9.15
CA GLY A 86 2.54 1.77 10.24
C GLY A 86 3.38 1.23 11.42
N GLY A 87 4.71 1.17 11.27
CA GLY A 87 5.58 0.57 12.29
C GLY A 87 5.12 -0.85 12.67
N VAL A 88 5.08 -1.15 13.97
CA VAL A 88 4.63 -2.46 14.46
C VAL A 88 3.19 -2.79 14.02
N SER A 89 2.30 -1.79 14.04
CA SER A 89 0.91 -1.97 13.55
C SER A 89 0.84 -2.28 12.06
N GLY A 90 1.72 -1.69 11.26
CA GLY A 90 1.82 -1.99 9.82
C GLY A 90 2.29 -3.41 9.56
N LEU A 91 3.30 -3.88 10.31
CA LEU A 91 3.77 -5.26 10.25
C LEU A 91 2.70 -6.26 10.71
N ALA A 92 2.00 -5.95 11.81
CA ALA A 92 0.91 -6.78 12.32
C ALA A 92 -0.23 -6.91 11.31
N ARG A 93 -0.62 -5.81 10.66
CA ARG A 93 -1.64 -5.84 9.58
C ARG A 93 -1.18 -6.67 8.39
N MET A 94 0.06 -6.49 7.93
CA MET A 94 0.61 -7.28 6.83
C MET A 94 0.63 -8.77 7.17
N ALA A 95 1.05 -9.12 8.39
CA ALA A 95 1.05 -10.50 8.86
C ALA A 95 -0.38 -11.08 8.89
N HIS A 96 -1.36 -10.33 9.42
CA HIS A 96 -2.75 -10.74 9.47
C HIS A 96 -3.35 -10.91 8.06
N ASP A 97 -3.18 -9.92 7.18
CA ASP A 97 -3.88 -9.89 5.89
C ASP A 97 -3.26 -10.86 4.85
N LEU A 98 -1.97 -11.17 4.98
CA LEU A 98 -1.24 -11.99 4.02
C LEU A 98 -0.80 -13.34 4.61
N LEU A 99 -0.09 -13.34 5.74
CA LEU A 99 0.48 -14.58 6.29
C LEU A 99 -0.58 -15.45 6.96
N LEU A 100 -1.48 -14.85 7.76
CA LEU A 100 -2.54 -15.61 8.41
C LEU A 100 -3.47 -16.28 7.39
N ARG A 101 -3.83 -15.55 6.33
CA ARG A 101 -4.65 -16.13 5.26
C ARG A 101 -3.97 -17.31 4.59
N SER A 102 -2.71 -17.15 4.18
CA SER A 102 -1.93 -18.25 3.60
C SER A 102 -1.80 -19.44 4.54
N TYR A 103 -1.62 -19.17 5.84
CA TYR A 103 -1.56 -20.22 6.84
C TYR A 103 -2.90 -20.98 6.96
N MET A 104 -4.02 -20.26 7.01
CA MET A 104 -5.35 -20.87 7.13
C MET A 104 -5.73 -21.74 5.90
N GLU A 105 -5.13 -21.48 4.75
CA GLU A 105 -5.31 -22.27 3.53
C GLU A 105 -4.33 -23.46 3.44
N SER A 106 -3.42 -23.61 4.42
CA SER A 106 -2.41 -24.68 4.42
C SER A 106 -2.96 -26.02 4.95
N ASP A 107 -2.37 -27.11 4.47
CA ASP A 107 -2.67 -28.45 4.96
C ASP A 107 -2.39 -28.60 6.47
N GLU A 108 -1.39 -27.89 6.98
CA GLU A 108 -1.07 -27.86 8.42
C GLU A 108 -2.22 -27.25 9.22
N SER A 109 -2.75 -26.10 8.79
CA SER A 109 -3.88 -25.46 9.45
C SER A 109 -5.12 -26.34 9.45
N HIS A 110 -5.42 -26.99 8.33
CA HIS A 110 -6.55 -27.92 8.20
C HIS A 110 -6.41 -29.11 9.14
N GLU A 111 -5.25 -29.79 9.16
CA GLU A 111 -5.00 -30.90 10.09
C GLU A 111 -5.17 -30.51 11.56
N LEU A 112 -4.61 -29.37 11.97
CA LEU A 112 -4.70 -28.90 13.34
C LEU A 112 -6.15 -28.55 13.72
N SER A 113 -6.88 -27.91 12.83
CA SER A 113 -8.28 -27.54 13.02
C SER A 113 -9.18 -28.78 13.15
N GLU A 114 -9.03 -29.75 12.23
CA GLU A 114 -9.76 -31.04 12.27
C GLU A 114 -9.44 -31.84 13.52
N ALA A 115 -8.16 -31.94 13.89
CA ALA A 115 -7.74 -32.65 15.09
C ALA A 115 -8.34 -32.05 16.35
N PHE A 116 -8.39 -30.69 16.41
CA PHE A 116 -9.03 -29.98 17.52
C PHE A 116 -10.53 -30.24 17.59
N GLY A 117 -11.24 -30.15 16.46
CA GLY A 117 -12.68 -30.43 16.39
C GLY A 117 -13.02 -31.86 16.75
N ALA A 118 -12.21 -32.84 16.32
CA ALA A 118 -12.35 -34.26 16.63
C ALA A 118 -11.82 -34.66 18.00
N LYS A 119 -11.27 -33.75 18.78
CA LYS A 119 -10.62 -34.00 20.09
C LYS A 119 -9.56 -35.13 20.03
N ARG A 120 -8.85 -35.23 18.90
CA ARG A 120 -7.73 -36.16 18.68
C ARG A 120 -6.38 -35.43 18.73
N LYS A 121 -5.30 -36.17 18.91
CA LYS A 121 -3.95 -35.63 18.80
C LYS A 121 -3.65 -35.27 17.33
N ALA A 122 -3.24 -34.04 17.08
CA ALA A 122 -2.75 -33.63 15.77
C ALA A 122 -1.35 -34.23 15.48
N ASN A 123 -0.99 -34.32 14.21
CA ASN A 123 0.34 -34.74 13.76
C ASN A 123 1.06 -33.62 12.98
N PRO A 124 1.51 -32.56 13.67
CA PRO A 124 2.18 -31.45 12.99
C PRO A 124 3.57 -31.84 12.43
N ALA A 125 4.18 -32.91 12.91
CA ALA A 125 5.51 -33.33 12.46
C ALA A 125 5.58 -33.67 10.97
N LYS A 126 4.46 -34.03 10.34
CA LYS A 126 4.40 -34.29 8.89
C LYS A 126 4.61 -33.06 8.02
N PHE A 127 4.48 -31.83 8.58
CA PHE A 127 4.67 -30.56 7.89
C PHE A 127 6.02 -29.90 8.16
N GLY A 128 6.75 -30.35 9.20
CA GLY A 128 8.11 -29.89 9.48
C GLY A 128 9.10 -30.47 8.48
N LYS A 129 9.91 -29.60 7.86
CA LYS A 129 11.09 -30.02 7.07
C LYS A 129 12.35 -29.84 7.89
#